data_9988ea5c0301e15db5311f5fc35231d8
#
_entry.id   9988ea5c0301e15db5311f5fc35231d8
#
_cell.length_a   1.000
_cell.length_b   1.000
_cell.length_c   1.000
_cell.angle_alpha   90.00
_cell.angle_beta   90.00
_cell.angle_gamma   90.00
#
_symmetry.space_group_name_H-M   'P 1'
#
loop_
_entity.id
_entity.type
_entity.pdbx_description
1 polymer ?
#
loop_
_entity_poly.entity_id
_entity_poly.type
_entity_poly.pdbx_seq_one_letter_code
_entity_poly.pdbx_strand_id
1 'polypeptide(L)'
;MERREEKIKIPLNPPFTKGEKKRKGERKEIKHKIMEIRNIAIIAHVDHGKTTITDALMRQTGMSEEGDSMDSDALEQERGITIYSKNTSVLYKGTKINIVDTPGHADFGSEVERVLRSIDSVILVVDAQEGPMPQTKFVLKKSLELGLKPIVVINKIDKEAARPDEVQEMIFELFLDLGASDEQLDFVTLYAIAKQGIAKKSLDDDSKDLAPLLDVILEKVPCASNAEGEKKPLRVQPFNLGYDNFLGRLAIGRIYEGKIKEGESVIIKNTKNETREGKISKLFTFKGLKREEIKEAGAGDIVMIAGLPDVDIGETICENSDQEALPAIEIDEPTISLDFLINDSPFAGRDGTFVTNSQLRERLEKELEINVGLKIDFSASDHYKVSGRGEMHIAILLENMLREGYEVQISQPQVIIKEENGEKYEPFEEVTINVPEKMSGSVIEKLSKRRGHMIEMKPERAGVKIIFEIPTRGLLGYRNEFIVDTCGEGILYARVIGFKPFVGEIKKRQVGSMVSMASGKALGFSLYNLQNRGTLYIKAATEVYEGMVIGNAAKGSDLTVNPIKGKQLSNMRSSGSDEAIRLTPPTELTIERGMGIMGDDEYLEITPKNIRLRKKYLTENERVREGRKK
;
A
#
# COMPACT_ATOMS: atom_id res chain seq x y z
N MET A 1 -4.65 -61.61 16.35
CA MET A 1 -5.82 -60.77 16.68
C MET A 1 -6.28 -60.07 15.42
N GLU A 2 -7.24 -60.73 14.78
CA GLU A 2 -7.84 -60.32 13.50
C GLU A 2 -8.79 -59.16 13.70
N ARG A 3 -8.71 -58.15 12.84
CA ARG A 3 -9.77 -57.15 12.69
C ARG A 3 -10.50 -57.42 11.38
N ARG A 4 -11.80 -57.72 11.53
CA ARG A 4 -12.78 -57.96 10.47
C ARG A 4 -13.04 -56.65 9.70
N GLU A 5 -12.97 -56.76 8.36
CA GLU A 5 -13.52 -55.79 7.42
C GLU A 5 -15.03 -56.01 7.26
N GLU A 6 -15.83 -55.00 7.57
CA GLU A 6 -17.26 -54.96 7.20
C GLU A 6 -17.43 -54.27 5.85
N LYS A 7 -17.87 -55.06 4.87
CA LYS A 7 -18.27 -54.58 3.54
C LYS A 7 -19.71 -54.04 3.59
N ILE A 8 -19.87 -52.71 3.35
CA ILE A 8 -21.17 -52.09 3.13
C ILE A 8 -21.63 -52.37 1.70
N LYS A 9 -22.76 -53.05 1.56
CA LYS A 9 -23.44 -53.33 0.29
C LYS A 9 -24.31 -52.11 -0.11
N ILE A 10 -24.08 -51.61 -1.32
CA ILE A 10 -24.91 -50.60 -2.00
C ILE A 10 -26.06 -51.35 -2.71
N PRO A 11 -27.35 -50.95 -2.58
CA PRO A 11 -28.44 -51.58 -3.30
C PRO A 11 -28.57 -51.04 -4.74
N LEU A 12 -28.77 -52.00 -5.66
CA LEU A 12 -29.07 -51.79 -7.08
C LEU A 12 -30.47 -51.20 -7.30
N ASN A 13 -30.61 -50.35 -8.33
CA ASN A 13 -31.82 -49.70 -8.82
C ASN A 13 -32.96 -50.69 -9.13
N PRO A 14 -34.26 -50.29 -8.93
CA PRO A 14 -35.42 -51.03 -9.46
C PRO A 14 -35.72 -50.66 -10.93
N PRO A 15 -36.45 -51.51 -11.66
CA PRO A 15 -36.57 -51.43 -13.12
C PRO A 15 -37.61 -50.42 -13.62
N PHE A 16 -37.34 -49.91 -14.83
CA PHE A 16 -38.19 -49.03 -15.61
C PHE A 16 -39.56 -49.66 -15.92
N THR A 17 -40.67 -48.93 -15.59
CA THR A 17 -41.98 -49.18 -16.17
C THR A 17 -42.27 -48.21 -17.32
N LYS A 18 -42.59 -48.77 -18.47
CA LYS A 18 -43.04 -48.04 -19.65
C LYS A 18 -44.47 -47.53 -19.47
N GLY A 19 -44.68 -46.27 -19.88
CA GLY A 19 -45.92 -45.81 -20.43
C GLY A 19 -46.61 -44.68 -19.66
N GLU A 20 -46.38 -43.43 -20.09
CA GLU A 20 -47.45 -42.45 -20.09
C GLU A 20 -47.21 -41.36 -21.16
N LYS A 21 -48.34 -40.94 -21.76
CA LYS A 21 -48.48 -40.17 -22.99
C LYS A 21 -47.93 -38.76 -22.90
N LYS A 22 -47.28 -38.32 -23.99
CA LYS A 22 -46.91 -36.90 -24.26
C LYS A 22 -48.09 -35.96 -24.07
N ARG A 23 -48.08 -35.16 -23.01
CA ARG A 23 -48.76 -33.86 -22.98
C ARG A 23 -47.78 -32.80 -23.54
N LYS A 24 -48.20 -32.12 -24.61
CA LYS A 24 -47.61 -30.88 -25.07
C LYS A 24 -47.74 -29.85 -23.93
N GLY A 25 -46.72 -29.72 -23.11
CA GLY A 25 -46.57 -28.64 -22.15
C GLY A 25 -45.83 -27.48 -22.81
N GLU A 26 -46.43 -26.31 -22.77
CA GLU A 26 -45.84 -25.02 -23.12
C GLU A 26 -44.45 -24.92 -22.56
N ARG A 27 -43.45 -24.70 -23.42
CA ARG A 27 -42.14 -24.23 -22.99
C ARG A 27 -42.34 -22.84 -22.39
N LYS A 28 -42.48 -22.74 -21.07
CA LYS A 28 -42.21 -21.51 -20.37
C LYS A 28 -40.74 -21.21 -20.67
N GLU A 29 -40.47 -20.19 -21.46
CA GLU A 29 -39.17 -19.54 -21.50
C GLU A 29 -38.85 -19.17 -20.07
N ILE A 30 -37.92 -19.90 -19.48
CA ILE A 30 -37.25 -19.49 -18.26
C ILE A 30 -36.42 -18.29 -18.71
N LYS A 31 -37.01 -17.08 -18.59
CA LYS A 31 -36.20 -15.85 -18.64
C LYS A 31 -35.18 -16.00 -17.56
N HIS A 32 -33.93 -16.31 -17.93
CA HIS A 32 -32.81 -16.18 -17.03
C HIS A 32 -32.80 -14.73 -16.53
N LYS A 33 -33.26 -14.54 -15.32
CA LYS A 33 -33.23 -13.22 -14.68
C LYS A 33 -31.75 -12.92 -14.47
N ILE A 34 -31.20 -11.96 -15.22
CA ILE A 34 -29.83 -11.48 -15.07
C ILE A 34 -29.69 -11.03 -13.63
N MET A 35 -28.66 -11.49 -12.94
CA MET A 35 -28.38 -11.06 -11.59
C MET A 35 -27.96 -9.59 -11.62
N GLU A 36 -28.60 -8.75 -10.83
CA GLU A 36 -28.18 -7.36 -10.67
C GLU A 36 -26.82 -7.29 -9.98
N ILE A 37 -25.96 -6.39 -10.47
CA ILE A 37 -24.61 -6.19 -9.96
C ILE A 37 -24.42 -4.72 -9.63
N ARG A 38 -23.77 -4.44 -8.50
CA ARG A 38 -23.30 -3.12 -8.07
C ARG A 38 -21.81 -3.21 -7.78
N ASN A 39 -21.02 -2.27 -8.29
CA ASN A 39 -19.57 -2.22 -8.04
C ASN A 39 -19.25 -0.96 -7.23
N ILE A 40 -18.68 -1.12 -6.06
CA ILE A 40 -18.31 -0.04 -5.17
C ILE A 40 -16.88 -0.17 -4.69
N ALA A 41 -16.24 0.96 -4.39
CA ALA A 41 -15.03 0.99 -3.57
C ALA A 41 -15.31 1.66 -2.24
N ILE A 42 -14.59 1.26 -1.21
CA ILE A 42 -14.63 1.92 0.10
C ILE A 42 -13.36 2.73 0.27
N ILE A 43 -13.51 4.03 0.50
CA ILE A 43 -12.44 4.99 0.70
C ILE A 43 -12.54 5.61 2.10
N ALA A 44 -11.42 5.70 2.79
CA ALA A 44 -11.36 6.28 4.13
C ALA A 44 -9.93 6.71 4.46
N HIS A 45 -9.78 7.56 5.47
CA HIS A 45 -8.50 7.72 6.15
C HIS A 45 -8.18 6.47 6.99
N VAL A 46 -6.91 6.31 7.34
CA VAL A 46 -6.46 5.30 8.30
C VAL A 46 -7.29 5.42 9.59
N ASP A 47 -7.67 4.31 10.18
CA ASP A 47 -8.48 4.20 11.41
C ASP A 47 -9.92 4.76 11.33
N HIS A 48 -10.40 5.32 10.22
CA HIS A 48 -11.79 5.76 10.10
C HIS A 48 -12.82 4.61 10.06
N GLY A 49 -12.35 3.36 9.94
CA GLY A 49 -13.19 2.16 10.04
C GLY A 49 -13.61 1.55 8.70
N LYS A 50 -12.82 1.75 7.65
CA LYS A 50 -13.01 1.16 6.33
C LYS A 50 -13.16 -0.36 6.40
N THR A 51 -12.14 -1.07 6.89
CA THR A 51 -12.13 -2.52 7.04
C THR A 51 -13.24 -3.00 7.97
N THR A 52 -13.48 -2.28 9.06
CA THR A 52 -14.54 -2.63 10.03
C THR A 52 -15.93 -2.63 9.38
N ILE A 53 -16.23 -1.65 8.50
CA ILE A 53 -17.51 -1.61 7.76
C ILE A 53 -17.59 -2.78 6.78
N THR A 54 -16.52 -3.04 6.01
CA THR A 54 -16.47 -4.14 5.05
C THR A 54 -16.69 -5.49 5.73
N ASP A 55 -15.98 -5.75 6.82
CA ASP A 55 -16.13 -6.97 7.61
C ASP A 55 -17.54 -7.12 8.20
N ALA A 56 -18.14 -6.02 8.65
CA ALA A 56 -19.51 -6.03 9.16
C ALA A 56 -20.55 -6.31 8.05
N LEU A 57 -20.35 -5.78 6.84
CA LEU A 57 -21.18 -6.09 5.67
C LEU A 57 -21.10 -7.57 5.29
N MET A 58 -19.88 -8.13 5.27
CA MET A 58 -19.68 -9.57 4.98
C MET A 58 -20.36 -10.46 6.02
N ARG A 59 -20.19 -10.14 7.30
CA ARG A 59 -20.83 -10.90 8.41
C ARG A 59 -22.35 -10.85 8.33
N GLN A 60 -22.93 -9.67 8.15
CA GLN A 60 -24.39 -9.52 8.07
C GLN A 60 -25.00 -10.26 6.88
N THR A 61 -24.28 -10.36 5.77
CA THR A 61 -24.74 -11.06 4.56
C THR A 61 -24.39 -12.57 4.57
N GLY A 62 -23.77 -13.06 5.64
CA GLY A 62 -23.38 -14.47 5.76
C GLY A 62 -22.24 -14.89 4.81
N MET A 63 -21.42 -13.93 4.35
CA MET A 63 -20.32 -14.16 3.42
C MET A 63 -18.95 -14.31 4.10
N SER A 64 -18.87 -14.19 5.42
CA SER A 64 -17.67 -14.45 6.25
C SER A 64 -18.02 -15.25 7.49
N GLU A 65 -17.08 -16.06 7.96
CA GLU A 65 -17.16 -16.76 9.24
C GLU A 65 -16.64 -15.86 10.38
N GLU A 66 -16.89 -16.26 11.62
CA GLU A 66 -16.41 -15.53 12.78
C GLU A 66 -14.88 -15.61 12.86
N GLY A 67 -14.20 -14.46 12.75
CA GLY A 67 -12.73 -14.38 12.69
C GLY A 67 -12.13 -14.06 11.32
N ASP A 68 -12.90 -14.16 10.23
CA ASP A 68 -12.47 -13.70 8.92
C ASP A 68 -12.44 -12.16 8.88
N SER A 69 -11.35 -11.56 8.38
CA SER A 69 -11.22 -10.12 8.17
C SER A 69 -10.54 -9.80 6.85
N MET A 70 -10.91 -8.67 6.25
CA MET A 70 -10.21 -8.13 5.07
C MET A 70 -8.74 -7.87 5.37
N ASP A 71 -8.38 -7.45 6.58
CA ASP A 71 -7.00 -7.27 7.01
C ASP A 71 -6.40 -8.61 7.48
N SER A 72 -6.21 -9.54 6.54
CA SER A 72 -5.59 -10.84 6.80
C SER A 72 -4.06 -10.80 6.75
N ASP A 73 -3.47 -9.74 6.20
CA ASP A 73 -2.03 -9.55 6.12
C ASP A 73 -1.49 -9.01 7.45
N ALA A 74 -0.49 -9.69 8.01
CA ALA A 74 0.11 -9.30 9.29
C ALA A 74 0.73 -7.90 9.27
N LEU A 75 1.29 -7.48 8.12
CA LEU A 75 1.89 -6.16 7.96
C LEU A 75 0.84 -5.06 7.92
N GLU A 76 -0.29 -5.30 7.25
CA GLU A 76 -1.42 -4.37 7.26
C GLU A 76 -1.99 -4.17 8.66
N GLN A 77 -2.15 -5.28 9.42
CA GLN A 77 -2.63 -5.25 10.80
C GLN A 77 -1.68 -4.47 11.73
N GLU A 78 -0.38 -4.71 11.63
CA GLU A 78 0.61 -4.02 12.46
C GLU A 78 0.71 -2.53 12.15
N ARG A 79 0.55 -2.15 10.87
CA ARG A 79 0.64 -0.76 10.42
C ARG A 79 -0.70 -0.03 10.46
N GLY A 80 -1.81 -0.76 10.61
CA GLY A 80 -3.16 -0.21 10.58
C GLY A 80 -3.58 0.38 9.24
N ILE A 81 -2.90 0.00 8.13
CA ILE A 81 -3.16 0.52 6.79
C ILE A 81 -3.45 -0.60 5.80
N THR A 82 -4.33 -0.36 4.85
CA THR A 82 -4.48 -1.23 3.68
C THR A 82 -3.36 -0.92 2.69
N ILE A 83 -2.62 -1.94 2.30
CA ILE A 83 -1.47 -1.85 1.39
C ILE A 83 -1.89 -2.26 -0.02
N TYR A 84 -2.60 -3.39 -0.14
CA TYR A 84 -3.06 -3.94 -1.40
C TYR A 84 -4.58 -3.84 -1.53
N SER A 85 -5.04 -3.53 -2.75
CA SER A 85 -6.48 -3.57 -3.04
C SER A 85 -7.02 -4.99 -2.93
N LYS A 86 -8.06 -5.18 -2.15
CA LYS A 86 -8.73 -6.47 -1.96
C LYS A 86 -10.12 -6.44 -2.56
N ASN A 87 -10.47 -7.55 -3.20
CA ASN A 87 -11.78 -7.70 -3.82
C ASN A 87 -12.62 -8.68 -3.01
N THR A 88 -13.83 -8.28 -2.70
CA THR A 88 -14.83 -9.13 -2.07
C THR A 88 -16.20 -8.91 -2.70
N SER A 89 -17.15 -9.79 -2.44
CA SER A 89 -18.53 -9.55 -2.83
C SER A 89 -19.51 -10.06 -1.78
N VAL A 90 -20.64 -9.39 -1.70
CA VAL A 90 -21.76 -9.78 -0.84
C VAL A 90 -23.02 -9.92 -1.68
N LEU A 91 -23.93 -10.79 -1.22
CA LEU A 91 -25.24 -10.98 -1.85
C LEU A 91 -26.32 -10.40 -0.95
N TYR A 92 -27.08 -9.41 -1.45
CA TYR A 92 -28.13 -8.78 -0.70
C TYR A 92 -29.39 -8.58 -1.57
N LYS A 93 -30.55 -9.05 -1.09
CA LYS A 93 -31.84 -9.00 -1.80
C LYS A 93 -31.79 -9.50 -3.27
N GLY A 94 -30.90 -10.48 -3.55
CA GLY A 94 -30.74 -11.04 -4.90
C GLY A 94 -29.83 -10.22 -5.83
N THR A 95 -29.21 -9.16 -5.32
CA THR A 95 -28.20 -8.35 -6.01
C THR A 95 -26.80 -8.69 -5.49
N LYS A 96 -25.84 -8.87 -6.39
CA LYS A 96 -24.42 -9.01 -6.07
C LYS A 96 -23.80 -7.62 -5.93
N ILE A 97 -23.17 -7.35 -4.82
CA ILE A 97 -22.42 -6.11 -4.57
C ILE A 97 -20.94 -6.48 -4.49
N ASN A 98 -20.18 -6.12 -5.52
CA ASN A 98 -18.74 -6.20 -5.50
C ASN A 98 -18.19 -5.02 -4.72
N ILE A 99 -17.31 -5.29 -3.77
CA ILE A 99 -16.66 -4.30 -2.90
C ILE A 99 -15.16 -4.40 -3.12
N VAL A 100 -14.56 -3.29 -3.53
CA VAL A 100 -13.11 -3.19 -3.67
C VAL A 100 -12.59 -2.32 -2.55
N ASP A 101 -11.77 -2.90 -1.69
CA ASP A 101 -11.06 -2.18 -0.66
C ASP A 101 -9.83 -1.50 -1.25
N THR A 102 -9.63 -0.20 -0.98
CA THR A 102 -8.56 0.60 -1.59
C THR A 102 -7.54 1.04 -0.56
N PRO A 103 -6.23 1.06 -0.92
CA PRO A 103 -5.23 1.70 -0.09
C PRO A 103 -5.56 3.17 0.18
N GLY A 104 -5.28 3.63 1.40
CA GLY A 104 -5.48 5.04 1.77
C GLY A 104 -4.25 5.92 1.57
N HIS A 105 -3.06 5.34 1.41
CA HIS A 105 -1.80 6.09 1.37
C HIS A 105 -1.45 6.57 -0.05
N ALA A 106 -0.87 7.78 -0.16
CA ALA A 106 -0.53 8.41 -1.44
C ALA A 106 0.45 7.62 -2.31
N ASP A 107 1.39 6.89 -1.68
CA ASP A 107 2.36 6.06 -2.40
C ASP A 107 1.70 4.93 -3.21
N PHE A 108 0.43 4.60 -2.90
CA PHE A 108 -0.42 3.65 -3.62
C PHE A 108 -1.46 4.31 -4.52
N GLY A 109 -1.29 5.60 -4.84
CA GLY A 109 -2.25 6.39 -5.62
C GLY A 109 -2.68 5.76 -6.94
N SER A 110 -1.79 5.03 -7.63
CA SER A 110 -2.16 4.31 -8.87
C SER A 110 -3.05 3.10 -8.65
N GLU A 111 -2.91 2.42 -7.51
CA GLU A 111 -3.84 1.35 -7.20
C GLU A 111 -5.24 1.91 -6.99
N VAL A 112 -5.33 3.04 -6.30
CA VAL A 112 -6.58 3.76 -6.10
C VAL A 112 -7.20 4.15 -7.44
N GLU A 113 -6.44 4.79 -8.34
CA GLU A 113 -6.97 5.23 -9.64
C GLU A 113 -7.45 4.07 -10.51
N ARG A 114 -6.70 2.95 -10.53
CA ARG A 114 -7.09 1.73 -11.25
C ARG A 114 -8.40 1.15 -10.73
N VAL A 115 -8.56 1.07 -9.42
CA VAL A 115 -9.78 0.59 -8.78
C VAL A 115 -10.94 1.53 -9.10
N LEU A 116 -10.77 2.84 -8.96
CA LEU A 116 -11.84 3.82 -9.19
C LEU A 116 -12.41 3.77 -10.62
N ARG A 117 -11.59 3.41 -11.61
CA ARG A 117 -12.06 3.20 -12.99
C ARG A 117 -12.89 1.94 -13.18
N SER A 118 -12.76 0.97 -12.27
CA SER A 118 -13.47 -0.33 -12.37
C SER A 118 -14.78 -0.39 -11.60
N ILE A 119 -15.15 0.67 -10.89
CA ILE A 119 -16.36 0.73 -10.04
C ILE A 119 -17.36 1.79 -10.51
N ASP A 120 -18.55 1.79 -9.93
CA ASP A 120 -19.65 2.67 -10.31
C ASP A 120 -19.96 3.74 -9.26
N SER A 121 -19.50 3.55 -8.01
CA SER A 121 -19.63 4.53 -6.92
C SER A 121 -18.60 4.26 -5.83
N VAL A 122 -18.39 5.23 -4.94
CA VAL A 122 -17.52 5.11 -3.77
C VAL A 122 -18.30 5.33 -2.49
N ILE A 123 -17.93 4.60 -1.44
CA ILE A 123 -18.38 4.87 -0.08
C ILE A 123 -17.26 5.61 0.64
N LEU A 124 -17.50 6.87 0.97
CA LEU A 124 -16.57 7.70 1.75
C LEU A 124 -16.87 7.53 3.24
N VAL A 125 -15.96 6.88 3.97
CA VAL A 125 -16.08 6.70 5.43
C VAL A 125 -15.26 7.75 6.15
N VAL A 126 -15.91 8.53 7.03
CA VAL A 126 -15.29 9.60 7.80
C VAL A 126 -15.58 9.40 9.28
N ASP A 127 -14.58 9.55 10.14
CA ASP A 127 -14.73 9.50 11.59
C ASP A 127 -15.50 10.74 12.09
N ALA A 128 -16.56 10.53 12.88
CA ALA A 128 -17.40 11.59 13.43
C ALA A 128 -16.66 12.54 14.39
N GLN A 129 -15.50 12.15 14.88
CA GLN A 129 -14.68 12.91 15.80
C GLN A 129 -13.61 13.75 15.08
N GLU A 130 -12.92 13.13 14.11
CA GLU A 130 -11.78 13.72 13.41
C GLU A 130 -12.20 14.56 12.20
N GLY A 131 -13.25 14.12 11.48
CA GLY A 131 -13.66 14.72 10.22
C GLY A 131 -12.81 14.28 9.01
N PRO A 132 -12.93 14.97 7.86
CA PRO A 132 -12.23 14.58 6.65
C PRO A 132 -10.73 14.92 6.74
N MET A 133 -9.87 13.90 6.58
CA MET A 133 -8.41 13.99 6.71
C MET A 133 -7.71 14.11 5.33
N PRO A 134 -6.44 14.61 5.26
CA PRO A 134 -5.76 14.90 4.00
C PRO A 134 -5.64 13.73 3.01
N GLN A 135 -5.45 12.49 3.48
CA GLN A 135 -5.36 11.32 2.60
C GLN A 135 -6.66 11.07 1.84
N THR A 136 -7.80 11.30 2.49
CA THR A 136 -9.12 11.13 1.89
C THR A 136 -9.33 12.09 0.71
N LYS A 137 -8.74 13.29 0.76
CA LYS A 137 -8.89 14.32 -0.28
C LYS A 137 -8.42 13.85 -1.65
N PHE A 138 -7.30 13.15 -1.71
CA PHE A 138 -6.76 12.65 -2.98
C PHE A 138 -7.71 11.65 -3.65
N VAL A 139 -8.12 10.63 -2.90
CA VAL A 139 -9.00 9.58 -3.43
C VAL A 139 -10.36 10.15 -3.81
N LEU A 140 -10.90 11.04 -2.97
CA LEU A 140 -12.17 11.72 -3.25
C LEU A 140 -12.06 12.60 -4.50
N LYS A 141 -10.99 13.39 -4.64
CA LYS A 141 -10.76 14.22 -5.83
C LYS A 141 -10.77 13.39 -7.10
N LYS A 142 -10.03 12.27 -7.12
CA LYS A 142 -9.99 11.34 -8.26
C LYS A 142 -11.37 10.73 -8.55
N SER A 143 -12.13 10.39 -7.51
CA SER A 143 -13.49 9.88 -7.66
C SER A 143 -14.41 10.91 -8.31
N LEU A 144 -14.31 12.19 -7.90
CA LEU A 144 -15.11 13.28 -8.46
C LEU A 144 -14.71 13.59 -9.91
N GLU A 145 -13.42 13.61 -10.23
CA GLU A 145 -12.88 13.79 -11.60
C GLU A 145 -13.39 12.69 -12.56
N LEU A 146 -13.57 11.47 -12.07
CA LEU A 146 -14.16 10.34 -12.83
C LEU A 146 -15.69 10.38 -12.90
N GLY A 147 -16.34 11.39 -12.34
CA GLY A 147 -17.78 11.54 -12.35
C GLY A 147 -18.54 10.60 -11.41
N LEU A 148 -17.84 9.94 -10.48
CA LEU A 148 -18.47 9.06 -9.50
C LEU A 148 -19.30 9.88 -8.51
N LYS A 149 -20.44 9.32 -8.05
CA LYS A 149 -21.30 9.92 -7.02
C LYS A 149 -21.02 9.22 -5.68
N PRO A 150 -20.33 9.86 -4.72
CA PRO A 150 -20.01 9.25 -3.45
C PRO A 150 -21.24 9.09 -2.54
N ILE A 151 -21.27 8.00 -1.75
CA ILE A 151 -22.13 7.84 -0.59
C ILE A 151 -21.27 8.13 0.64
N VAL A 152 -21.70 9.03 1.50
CA VAL A 152 -20.97 9.42 2.70
C VAL A 152 -21.44 8.60 3.90
N VAL A 153 -20.51 8.06 4.67
CA VAL A 153 -20.77 7.36 5.93
C VAL A 153 -19.96 8.01 7.05
N ILE A 154 -20.66 8.71 7.94
CA ILE A 154 -20.05 9.29 9.15
C ILE A 154 -20.06 8.19 10.21
N ASN A 155 -18.87 7.64 10.49
CA ASN A 155 -18.68 6.50 11.37
C ASN A 155 -18.25 6.91 12.79
N LYS A 156 -18.39 5.99 13.74
CA LYS A 156 -18.04 6.16 15.15
C LYS A 156 -18.87 7.24 15.87
N ILE A 157 -20.16 7.35 15.52
CA ILE A 157 -21.09 8.29 16.16
C ILE A 157 -21.36 7.99 17.64
N ASP A 158 -20.94 6.82 18.12
CA ASP A 158 -20.99 6.39 19.51
C ASP A 158 -19.89 6.99 20.39
N LYS A 159 -18.92 7.65 19.81
CA LYS A 159 -17.83 8.29 20.55
C LYS A 159 -18.30 9.53 21.29
N GLU A 160 -17.79 9.74 22.50
CA GLU A 160 -18.15 10.88 23.36
C GLU A 160 -17.86 12.25 22.72
N ALA A 161 -16.80 12.34 21.92
CA ALA A 161 -16.42 13.57 21.21
C ALA A 161 -16.93 13.59 19.75
N ALA A 162 -17.89 12.73 19.38
CA ALA A 162 -18.47 12.72 18.04
C ALA A 162 -19.28 14.01 17.78
N ARG A 163 -19.11 14.60 16.60
CA ARG A 163 -19.78 15.82 16.13
C ARG A 163 -20.27 15.64 14.70
N PRO A 164 -21.21 14.74 14.46
CA PRO A 164 -21.59 14.31 13.12
C PRO A 164 -22.12 15.44 12.23
N ASP A 165 -22.88 16.39 12.77
CA ASP A 165 -23.42 17.53 12.01
C ASP A 165 -22.30 18.46 11.51
N GLU A 166 -21.34 18.77 12.37
CA GLU A 166 -20.18 19.60 12.01
C GLU A 166 -19.30 18.87 10.97
N VAL A 167 -19.11 17.55 11.12
CA VAL A 167 -18.35 16.73 10.16
C VAL A 167 -19.06 16.69 8.80
N GLN A 168 -20.39 16.66 8.77
CA GLN A 168 -21.14 16.73 7.52
C GLN A 168 -20.91 18.08 6.80
N GLU A 169 -20.90 19.20 7.52
CA GLU A 169 -20.56 20.51 6.94
C GLU A 169 -19.13 20.52 6.39
N MET A 170 -18.16 20.00 7.15
CA MET A 170 -16.75 19.91 6.70
C MET A 170 -16.61 19.04 5.42
N ILE A 171 -17.39 17.98 5.30
CA ILE A 171 -17.41 17.14 4.09
C ILE A 171 -17.99 17.93 2.91
N PHE A 172 -19.08 18.66 3.13
CA PHE A 172 -19.69 19.48 2.08
C PHE A 172 -18.73 20.56 1.58
N GLU A 173 -18.04 21.27 2.49
CA GLU A 173 -16.99 22.23 2.15
C GLU A 173 -15.86 21.58 1.37
N LEU A 174 -15.44 20.37 1.78
CA LEU A 174 -14.42 19.61 1.07
C LEU A 174 -14.82 19.27 -0.36
N PHE A 175 -16.07 18.86 -0.60
CA PHE A 175 -16.56 18.58 -1.95
C PHE A 175 -16.55 19.85 -2.83
N LEU A 176 -16.95 21.00 -2.29
CA LEU A 176 -16.86 22.31 -2.97
C LEU A 176 -15.40 22.65 -3.32
N ASP A 177 -14.48 22.53 -2.38
CA ASP A 177 -13.05 22.80 -2.57
C ASP A 177 -12.42 21.90 -3.66
N LEU A 178 -12.94 20.69 -3.81
CA LEU A 178 -12.45 19.73 -4.81
C LEU A 178 -13.13 19.87 -6.17
N GLY A 179 -14.06 20.81 -6.32
CA GLY A 179 -14.74 21.10 -7.58
C GLY A 179 -15.82 20.09 -7.95
N ALA A 180 -16.52 19.55 -6.96
CA ALA A 180 -17.66 18.67 -7.19
C ALA A 180 -18.76 19.36 -8.00
N SER A 181 -19.43 18.61 -8.88
CA SER A 181 -20.61 19.09 -9.60
C SER A 181 -21.85 19.16 -8.69
N ASP A 182 -22.87 19.92 -9.08
CA ASP A 182 -24.12 20.02 -8.33
C ASP A 182 -24.75 18.66 -8.02
N GLU A 183 -24.65 17.71 -8.97
CA GLU A 183 -25.12 16.33 -8.78
C GLU A 183 -24.28 15.52 -7.77
N GLN A 184 -23.02 15.88 -7.61
CA GLN A 184 -22.11 15.24 -6.63
C GLN A 184 -22.22 15.89 -5.25
N LEU A 185 -22.64 17.17 -5.19
CA LEU A 185 -22.94 17.88 -3.93
C LEU A 185 -24.25 17.39 -3.29
N ASP A 186 -25.17 16.79 -4.08
CA ASP A 186 -26.37 16.11 -3.57
C ASP A 186 -26.06 14.67 -3.13
N PHE A 187 -25.04 14.51 -2.31
CA PHE A 187 -24.65 13.19 -1.79
C PHE A 187 -25.52 12.75 -0.62
N VAL A 188 -25.73 11.44 -0.51
CA VAL A 188 -26.44 10.84 0.63
C VAL A 188 -25.47 10.65 1.79
N THR A 189 -25.87 11.10 2.99
CA THR A 189 -25.15 10.86 4.24
C THR A 189 -25.84 9.77 5.06
N LEU A 190 -25.05 8.86 5.60
CA LEU A 190 -25.44 7.83 6.55
C LEU A 190 -24.56 7.95 7.81
N TYR A 191 -25.08 7.51 8.92
CA TYR A 191 -24.40 7.49 10.22
C TYR A 191 -24.15 6.06 10.64
N ALA A 192 -22.94 5.73 11.14
CA ALA A 192 -22.60 4.37 11.43
C ALA A 192 -21.86 4.17 12.77
N ILE A 193 -22.04 2.98 13.31
CA ILE A 193 -21.22 2.39 14.38
C ILE A 193 -20.70 1.07 13.81
N ALA A 194 -19.69 1.17 12.96
CA ALA A 194 -19.18 0.01 12.20
C ALA A 194 -18.79 -1.17 13.10
N LYS A 195 -18.21 -0.90 14.26
CA LYS A 195 -17.83 -1.92 15.25
C LYS A 195 -19.03 -2.74 15.75
N GLN A 196 -20.22 -2.15 15.81
CA GLN A 196 -21.45 -2.80 16.21
C GLN A 196 -22.27 -3.34 15.02
N GLY A 197 -21.83 -3.05 13.77
CA GLY A 197 -22.57 -3.43 12.56
C GLY A 197 -23.87 -2.64 12.39
N ILE A 198 -23.91 -1.38 12.78
CA ILE A 198 -25.09 -0.52 12.73
C ILE A 198 -24.88 0.63 11.73
N ALA A 199 -25.88 0.86 10.87
CA ALA A 199 -25.99 2.06 10.05
C ALA A 199 -27.39 2.68 10.17
N LYS A 200 -27.46 4.00 10.08
CA LYS A 200 -28.66 4.81 10.26
C LYS A 200 -28.78 5.84 9.14
N LYS A 201 -30.01 6.13 8.70
CA LYS A 201 -30.29 7.22 7.73
C LYS A 201 -30.34 8.60 8.39
N SER A 202 -30.69 8.66 9.68
CA SER A 202 -30.63 9.85 10.53
C SER A 202 -30.12 9.47 11.92
N LEU A 203 -29.67 10.42 12.71
CA LEU A 203 -29.17 10.17 14.07
C LEU A 203 -30.24 9.55 14.99
N ASP A 204 -31.51 9.90 14.78
CA ASP A 204 -32.65 9.42 15.55
C ASP A 204 -33.21 8.05 15.08
N ASP A 205 -32.63 7.46 14.04
CA ASP A 205 -33.05 6.17 13.50
C ASP A 205 -32.72 5.03 14.49
N ASP A 206 -33.69 4.12 14.69
CA ASP A 206 -33.57 2.96 15.60
C ASP A 206 -32.98 1.71 14.93
N SER A 207 -32.37 1.84 13.76
CA SER A 207 -31.76 0.72 13.03
C SER A 207 -30.70 0.02 13.89
N LYS A 208 -30.68 -1.32 13.79
CA LYS A 208 -29.80 -2.20 14.59
C LYS A 208 -28.83 -3.00 13.73
N ASP A 209 -28.79 -2.75 12.43
CA ASP A 209 -27.97 -3.47 11.47
C ASP A 209 -27.49 -2.54 10.35
N LEU A 210 -26.82 -3.09 9.33
CA LEU A 210 -26.32 -2.36 8.16
C LEU A 210 -27.31 -2.32 6.99
N ALA A 211 -28.56 -2.80 7.16
CA ALA A 211 -29.56 -2.77 6.09
C ALA A 211 -29.79 -1.37 5.50
N PRO A 212 -29.81 -0.26 6.28
CA PRO A 212 -29.92 1.08 5.71
C PRO A 212 -28.80 1.42 4.72
N LEU A 213 -27.56 1.00 4.98
CA LEU A 213 -26.43 1.20 4.07
C LEU A 213 -26.57 0.35 2.81
N LEU A 214 -26.91 -0.94 2.95
CA LEU A 214 -27.12 -1.85 1.84
C LEU A 214 -28.28 -1.39 0.94
N ASP A 215 -29.37 -0.89 1.52
CA ASP A 215 -30.52 -0.37 0.78
C ASP A 215 -30.16 0.90 0.00
N VAL A 216 -29.36 1.81 0.58
CA VAL A 216 -28.87 3.01 -0.12
C VAL A 216 -27.93 2.62 -1.26
N ILE A 217 -27.07 1.59 -1.09
CA ILE A 217 -26.24 1.08 -2.19
C ILE A 217 -27.13 0.59 -3.34
N LEU A 218 -28.17 -0.19 -3.07
CA LEU A 218 -29.08 -0.66 -4.13
C LEU A 218 -29.85 0.48 -4.80
N GLU A 219 -30.19 1.53 -4.07
CA GLU A 219 -30.94 2.69 -4.57
C GLU A 219 -30.09 3.66 -5.39
N LYS A 220 -28.88 3.99 -4.91
CA LYS A 220 -28.06 5.08 -5.45
C LYS A 220 -26.96 4.64 -6.40
N VAL A 221 -26.40 3.44 -6.21
CA VAL A 221 -25.33 2.94 -7.09
C VAL A 221 -25.94 2.43 -8.40
N PRO A 222 -25.47 2.85 -9.57
CA PRO A 222 -25.97 2.36 -10.86
C PRO A 222 -25.84 0.84 -10.98
N CYS A 223 -26.78 0.21 -11.69
CA CYS A 223 -26.68 -1.21 -12.01
C CYS A 223 -25.63 -1.44 -13.09
N ALA A 224 -24.58 -2.19 -12.76
CA ALA A 224 -23.48 -2.50 -13.67
C ALA A 224 -23.87 -3.54 -14.73
N SER A 225 -24.76 -4.48 -14.39
CA SER A 225 -25.25 -5.52 -15.31
C SER A 225 -26.40 -5.01 -16.14
N ASN A 226 -26.40 -5.30 -17.44
CA ASN A 226 -27.53 -5.03 -18.33
C ASN A 226 -27.63 -6.06 -19.46
N ALA A 227 -28.88 -6.36 -19.88
CA ALA A 227 -29.15 -7.36 -20.89
C ALA A 227 -28.65 -7.00 -22.30
N GLU A 228 -28.46 -5.74 -22.59
CA GLU A 228 -27.92 -5.27 -23.88
C GLU A 228 -26.40 -5.39 -23.90
N GLY A 229 -25.74 -5.05 -22.79
CA GLY A 229 -24.31 -5.21 -22.62
C GLY A 229 -23.88 -6.67 -22.75
N GLU A 230 -24.62 -7.62 -22.18
CA GLU A 230 -24.32 -9.05 -22.30
C GLU A 230 -24.41 -9.63 -23.71
N LYS A 231 -25.13 -8.97 -24.63
CA LYS A 231 -25.26 -9.41 -26.02
C LYS A 231 -24.15 -8.90 -26.93
N LYS A 232 -23.36 -7.94 -26.46
CA LYS A 232 -22.24 -7.40 -27.21
C LYS A 232 -21.05 -8.37 -27.17
N PRO A 233 -20.10 -8.25 -28.08
CA PRO A 233 -18.83 -8.96 -28.02
C PRO A 233 -18.07 -8.64 -26.72
N LEU A 234 -17.36 -9.62 -26.18
CA LEU A 234 -16.64 -9.50 -24.90
C LEU A 234 -15.64 -8.35 -24.88
N ARG A 235 -15.70 -7.52 -23.84
CA ARG A 235 -14.62 -6.58 -23.46
C ARG A 235 -14.43 -6.60 -21.95
N VAL A 236 -13.21 -6.99 -21.53
CA VAL A 236 -12.78 -7.00 -20.13
C VAL A 236 -11.54 -6.14 -19.98
N GLN A 237 -11.44 -5.37 -18.91
CA GLN A 237 -10.23 -4.63 -18.59
C GLN A 237 -9.70 -5.05 -17.24
N PRO A 238 -8.48 -5.62 -17.17
CA PRO A 238 -7.75 -5.85 -15.94
C PRO A 238 -7.40 -4.52 -15.25
N PHE A 239 -7.68 -4.43 -13.96
CA PHE A 239 -7.30 -3.30 -13.12
C PHE A 239 -6.39 -3.71 -11.96
N ASN A 240 -6.28 -5.00 -11.68
CA ASN A 240 -5.37 -5.55 -10.68
C ASN A 240 -4.81 -6.89 -11.14
N LEU A 241 -3.66 -7.28 -10.58
CA LEU A 241 -3.01 -8.56 -10.84
C LEU A 241 -2.84 -9.35 -9.55
N GLY A 242 -2.82 -10.66 -9.68
CA GLY A 242 -2.50 -11.60 -8.63
C GLY A 242 -1.56 -12.68 -9.16
N TYR A 243 -1.07 -13.51 -8.27
CA TYR A 243 -0.22 -14.65 -8.63
C TYR A 243 -0.64 -15.90 -7.86
N ASP A 244 -0.62 -17.02 -8.54
CA ASP A 244 -0.85 -18.34 -7.94
C ASP A 244 0.26 -19.28 -8.40
N ASN A 245 0.82 -20.06 -7.49
CA ASN A 245 1.96 -20.93 -7.79
C ASN A 245 1.67 -22.01 -8.86
N PHE A 246 0.39 -22.35 -9.07
CA PHE A 246 -0.04 -23.37 -10.05
C PHE A 246 -0.63 -22.76 -11.32
N LEU A 247 -1.33 -21.63 -11.18
CA LEU A 247 -2.04 -21.00 -12.30
C LEU A 247 -1.22 -19.86 -12.93
N GLY A 248 -0.12 -19.45 -12.29
CA GLY A 248 0.68 -18.30 -12.72
C GLY A 248 -0.01 -16.97 -12.45
N ARG A 249 0.19 -15.99 -13.34
CA ARG A 249 -0.41 -14.66 -13.28
C ARG A 249 -1.92 -14.75 -13.38
N LEU A 250 -2.61 -14.00 -12.53
CA LEU A 250 -4.05 -13.87 -12.47
C LEU A 250 -4.45 -12.42 -12.75
N ALA A 251 -5.29 -12.19 -13.75
CA ALA A 251 -5.85 -10.87 -14.03
C ALA A 251 -7.18 -10.68 -13.30
N ILE A 252 -7.30 -9.61 -12.50
CA ILE A 252 -8.56 -9.20 -11.89
C ILE A 252 -9.11 -8.05 -12.73
N GLY A 253 -10.25 -8.27 -13.36
CA GLY A 253 -10.82 -7.33 -14.33
C GLY A 253 -12.31 -7.20 -14.24
N ARG A 254 -12.83 -6.04 -14.69
CA ARG A 254 -14.25 -5.79 -14.88
C ARG A 254 -14.65 -6.18 -16.29
N ILE A 255 -15.76 -6.90 -16.40
CA ILE A 255 -16.42 -7.18 -17.67
C ILE A 255 -17.29 -5.97 -18.02
N TYR A 256 -16.94 -5.23 -19.05
CA TYR A 256 -17.71 -4.08 -19.50
C TYR A 256 -18.81 -4.48 -20.46
N GLU A 257 -18.55 -5.46 -21.34
CA GLU A 257 -19.48 -5.96 -22.35
C GLU A 257 -19.28 -7.46 -22.57
N GLY A 258 -20.31 -8.12 -23.03
CA GLY A 258 -20.31 -9.53 -23.39
C GLY A 258 -20.32 -10.48 -22.19
N LYS A 259 -19.87 -11.69 -22.48
CA LYS A 259 -19.72 -12.80 -21.52
C LYS A 259 -18.38 -13.46 -21.71
N ILE A 260 -17.72 -13.78 -20.61
CA ILE A 260 -16.46 -14.51 -20.58
C ILE A 260 -16.69 -15.96 -20.13
N LYS A 261 -15.99 -16.92 -20.74
CA LYS A 261 -16.13 -18.36 -20.42
C LYS A 261 -14.79 -19.02 -20.20
N GLU A 262 -14.79 -20.01 -19.30
CA GLU A 262 -13.66 -20.91 -19.13
C GLU A 262 -13.38 -21.66 -20.43
N GLY A 263 -12.09 -21.78 -20.81
CA GLY A 263 -11.64 -22.48 -22.02
C GLY A 263 -11.72 -21.68 -23.31
N GLU A 264 -12.25 -20.45 -23.28
CA GLU A 264 -12.41 -19.59 -24.46
C GLU A 264 -11.08 -18.98 -24.89
N SER A 265 -10.91 -18.83 -26.22
CA SER A 265 -9.80 -18.08 -26.80
C SER A 265 -10.19 -16.60 -26.91
N VAL A 266 -9.28 -15.71 -26.55
CA VAL A 266 -9.50 -14.27 -26.51
C VAL A 266 -8.34 -13.53 -27.17
N ILE A 267 -8.59 -12.29 -27.60
CA ILE A 267 -7.59 -11.38 -28.10
C ILE A 267 -7.26 -10.35 -27.02
N ILE A 268 -6.00 -10.15 -26.73
CA ILE A 268 -5.53 -9.13 -25.79
C ILE A 268 -4.97 -7.96 -26.60
N LYS A 269 -5.46 -6.76 -26.33
CA LYS A 269 -5.01 -5.50 -26.96
C LYS A 269 -4.31 -4.63 -25.94
N ASN A 270 -3.10 -4.20 -26.25
CA ASN A 270 -2.40 -3.21 -25.47
C ASN A 270 -2.80 -1.76 -25.84
N THR A 271 -2.25 -0.79 -25.13
CA THR A 271 -2.50 0.65 -25.35
C THR A 271 -2.06 1.16 -26.73
N LYS A 272 -1.19 0.41 -27.43
CA LYS A 272 -0.72 0.72 -28.81
C LYS A 272 -1.56 0.02 -29.87
N ASN A 273 -2.66 -0.65 -29.51
CA ASN A 273 -3.48 -1.50 -30.37
C ASN A 273 -2.75 -2.73 -30.95
N GLU A 274 -1.61 -3.12 -30.39
CA GLU A 274 -0.98 -4.40 -30.73
C GLU A 274 -1.81 -5.53 -30.13
N THR A 275 -2.01 -6.59 -30.91
CA THR A 275 -2.87 -7.71 -30.50
C THR A 275 -2.07 -8.99 -30.32
N ARG A 276 -2.48 -9.79 -29.33
CA ARG A 276 -1.99 -11.15 -29.12
C ARG A 276 -3.13 -12.08 -28.72
N GLU A 277 -2.99 -13.34 -29.01
CA GLU A 277 -3.96 -14.38 -28.64
C GLU A 277 -3.70 -14.86 -27.20
N GLY A 278 -4.77 -15.17 -26.50
CA GLY A 278 -4.75 -15.78 -25.19
C GLY A 278 -5.84 -16.83 -25.03
N LYS A 279 -5.69 -17.73 -24.06
CA LYS A 279 -6.71 -18.72 -23.73
C LYS A 279 -6.99 -18.72 -22.23
N ILE A 280 -8.24 -18.56 -21.88
CA ILE A 280 -8.70 -18.58 -20.48
C ILE A 280 -8.64 -20.02 -19.98
N SER A 281 -7.77 -20.29 -19.01
CA SER A 281 -7.66 -21.62 -18.42
C SER A 281 -8.63 -21.85 -17.28
N LYS A 282 -8.85 -20.83 -16.44
CA LYS A 282 -9.77 -20.82 -15.30
C LYS A 282 -10.38 -19.44 -15.11
N LEU A 283 -11.60 -19.45 -14.58
CA LEU A 283 -12.35 -18.25 -14.26
C LEU A 283 -12.88 -18.33 -12.82
N PHE A 284 -12.70 -17.25 -12.06
CA PHE A 284 -13.17 -17.17 -10.68
C PHE A 284 -13.97 -15.92 -10.44
N THR A 285 -14.95 -16.03 -9.54
CA THR A 285 -15.66 -14.90 -8.94
C THR A 285 -15.30 -14.77 -7.47
N PHE A 286 -15.58 -13.61 -6.88
CA PHE A 286 -15.42 -13.39 -5.46
C PHE A 286 -16.71 -13.74 -4.72
N LYS A 287 -16.59 -14.38 -3.55
CA LYS A 287 -17.69 -14.69 -2.64
C LYS A 287 -17.20 -14.53 -1.21
N GLY A 288 -17.53 -13.40 -0.60
CA GLY A 288 -16.79 -12.96 0.58
C GLY A 288 -15.30 -12.82 0.22
N LEU A 289 -14.43 -13.29 1.09
CA LEU A 289 -12.97 -13.30 0.87
C LEU A 289 -12.49 -14.46 -0.01
N LYS A 290 -13.36 -15.44 -0.28
CA LYS A 290 -13.00 -16.66 -1.02
C LYS A 290 -13.20 -16.44 -2.52
N ARG A 291 -12.34 -17.06 -3.33
CA ARG A 291 -12.52 -17.18 -4.78
C ARG A 291 -13.29 -18.47 -5.08
N GLU A 292 -14.34 -18.38 -5.88
CA GLU A 292 -15.15 -19.52 -6.34
C GLU A 292 -14.96 -19.70 -7.84
N GLU A 293 -14.63 -20.91 -8.28
CA GLU A 293 -14.49 -21.25 -9.70
C GLU A 293 -15.85 -21.23 -10.39
N ILE A 294 -15.94 -20.52 -11.53
CA ILE A 294 -17.15 -20.39 -12.31
C ILE A 294 -16.87 -20.70 -13.79
N LYS A 295 -17.89 -21.12 -14.52
CA LYS A 295 -17.76 -21.43 -15.95
C LYS A 295 -17.97 -20.22 -16.86
N GLU A 296 -18.78 -19.29 -16.45
CA GLU A 296 -19.07 -18.06 -17.21
C GLU A 296 -19.43 -16.89 -16.27
N ALA A 297 -19.15 -15.68 -16.74
CA ALA A 297 -19.60 -14.43 -16.11
C ALA A 297 -20.00 -13.43 -17.19
N GLY A 298 -20.91 -12.50 -16.84
CA GLY A 298 -21.49 -11.52 -17.76
C GLY A 298 -21.05 -10.09 -17.47
N ALA A 299 -21.43 -9.20 -18.37
CA ALA A 299 -21.17 -7.76 -18.26
C ALA A 299 -21.58 -7.20 -16.90
N GLY A 300 -20.74 -6.35 -16.33
CA GLY A 300 -20.89 -5.72 -15.02
C GLY A 300 -20.13 -6.42 -13.89
N ASP A 301 -19.75 -7.69 -14.04
CA ASP A 301 -19.08 -8.43 -12.98
C ASP A 301 -17.56 -8.15 -12.91
N ILE A 302 -16.99 -8.34 -11.72
CA ILE A 302 -15.56 -8.34 -11.46
C ILE A 302 -15.12 -9.80 -11.29
N VAL A 303 -14.17 -10.23 -12.12
CA VAL A 303 -13.72 -11.62 -12.18
C VAL A 303 -12.20 -11.71 -12.10
N MET A 304 -11.73 -12.89 -11.71
CA MET A 304 -10.32 -13.25 -11.76
C MET A 304 -10.12 -14.29 -12.86
N ILE A 305 -9.16 -14.02 -13.75
CA ILE A 305 -8.91 -14.76 -14.98
C ILE A 305 -7.51 -15.36 -14.92
N ALA A 306 -7.38 -16.66 -15.16
CA ALA A 306 -6.13 -17.38 -15.31
C ALA A 306 -5.91 -17.84 -16.77
N GLY A 307 -4.64 -18.05 -17.14
CA GLY A 307 -4.26 -18.55 -18.46
C GLY A 307 -3.77 -17.47 -19.43
N LEU A 308 -3.60 -16.24 -18.95
CA LEU A 308 -3.09 -15.11 -19.71
C LEU A 308 -1.79 -14.60 -19.07
N PRO A 309 -0.65 -15.28 -19.29
CA PRO A 309 0.59 -15.02 -18.55
C PRO A 309 1.17 -13.63 -18.79
N ASP A 310 0.93 -13.06 -19.97
CA ASP A 310 1.50 -11.77 -20.39
C ASP A 310 0.50 -10.62 -20.28
N VAL A 311 -0.68 -10.85 -19.68
CA VAL A 311 -1.68 -9.80 -19.56
C VAL A 311 -1.22 -8.73 -18.56
N ASP A 312 -1.45 -7.47 -18.94
CA ASP A 312 -1.08 -6.33 -18.10
C ASP A 312 -2.31 -5.46 -17.75
N ILE A 313 -2.13 -4.60 -16.75
CA ILE A 313 -3.19 -3.69 -16.31
C ILE A 313 -3.51 -2.67 -17.41
N GLY A 314 -4.80 -2.39 -17.58
CA GLY A 314 -5.29 -1.43 -18.56
C GLY A 314 -5.35 -1.94 -19.99
N GLU A 315 -4.85 -3.14 -20.26
CA GLU A 315 -5.09 -3.82 -21.54
C GLU A 315 -6.57 -4.21 -21.67
N THR A 316 -7.00 -4.49 -22.87
CA THR A 316 -8.37 -4.93 -23.13
C THR A 316 -8.38 -6.37 -23.63
N ILE A 317 -9.08 -7.25 -22.91
CA ILE A 317 -9.34 -8.61 -23.33
C ILE A 317 -10.64 -8.59 -24.15
N CYS A 318 -10.54 -8.95 -25.43
CA CYS A 318 -11.61 -8.89 -26.43
C CYS A 318 -11.95 -10.27 -26.98
N GLU A 319 -13.15 -10.41 -27.51
CA GLU A 319 -13.56 -11.59 -28.30
C GLU A 319 -12.93 -11.56 -29.71
N ASN A 320 -12.89 -10.38 -30.35
CA ASN A 320 -12.45 -10.21 -31.72
C ASN A 320 -11.39 -9.10 -31.86
N SER A 321 -10.53 -9.21 -32.87
CA SER A 321 -9.49 -8.23 -33.18
C SER A 321 -10.01 -6.85 -33.60
N ASP A 322 -11.22 -6.77 -34.11
CA ASP A 322 -11.81 -5.54 -34.66
C ASP A 322 -12.40 -4.62 -33.58
N GLN A 323 -12.56 -5.11 -32.34
CA GLN A 323 -13.09 -4.31 -31.25
C GLN A 323 -12.11 -3.23 -30.82
N GLU A 324 -12.61 -2.06 -30.48
CA GLU A 324 -11.81 -0.98 -29.92
C GLU A 324 -11.35 -1.31 -28.49
N ALA A 325 -10.09 -1.00 -28.21
CA ALA A 325 -9.57 -1.09 -26.85
C ALA A 325 -10.30 -0.10 -25.92
N LEU A 326 -10.51 -0.50 -24.68
CA LEU A 326 -11.01 0.41 -23.64
C LEU A 326 -9.96 1.49 -23.35
N PRO A 327 -10.37 2.66 -22.82
CA PRO A 327 -9.42 3.71 -22.45
C PRO A 327 -8.34 3.18 -21.53
N ALA A 328 -7.08 3.52 -21.83
CA ALA A 328 -5.95 3.04 -21.06
C ALA A 328 -6.04 3.49 -19.59
N ILE A 329 -5.61 2.62 -18.69
CA ILE A 329 -5.38 2.98 -17.30
C ILE A 329 -3.93 3.46 -17.21
N GLU A 330 -3.74 4.74 -16.92
CA GLU A 330 -2.41 5.30 -16.74
C GLU A 330 -1.81 4.78 -15.44
N ILE A 331 -0.57 4.30 -15.51
CA ILE A 331 0.19 3.88 -14.34
C ILE A 331 1.24 4.96 -14.12
N ASP A 332 1.20 5.62 -12.95
CA ASP A 332 2.21 6.63 -12.61
C ASP A 332 3.61 6.03 -12.63
N GLU A 333 4.56 6.82 -13.08
CA GLU A 333 5.94 6.40 -13.18
C GLU A 333 6.63 6.38 -11.80
N PRO A 334 7.65 5.51 -11.63
CA PRO A 334 8.49 5.52 -10.45
C PRO A 334 9.19 6.88 -10.27
N THR A 335 9.35 7.31 -9.02
CA THR A 335 10.00 8.58 -8.66
C THR A 335 11.35 8.39 -7.99
N ILE A 336 11.58 7.25 -7.33
CA ILE A 336 12.84 6.93 -6.66
C ILE A 336 13.39 5.60 -7.15
N SER A 337 14.71 5.45 -7.07
CA SER A 337 15.41 4.20 -7.36
C SER A 337 16.52 3.96 -6.35
N LEU A 338 16.80 2.69 -6.08
CA LEU A 338 17.91 2.26 -5.24
C LEU A 338 18.39 0.87 -5.66
N ASP A 339 19.61 0.52 -5.25
CA ASP A 339 20.19 -0.77 -5.57
C ASP A 339 19.87 -1.77 -4.46
N PHE A 340 19.42 -2.95 -4.84
CA PHE A 340 19.26 -4.13 -4.00
C PHE A 340 20.44 -5.07 -4.23
N LEU A 341 21.10 -5.45 -3.14
CA LEU A 341 22.26 -6.34 -3.17
C LEU A 341 22.06 -7.46 -2.15
N ILE A 342 22.77 -8.55 -2.34
CA ILE A 342 22.89 -9.55 -1.28
C ILE A 342 23.62 -8.95 -0.08
N ASN A 343 23.30 -9.43 1.12
CA ASN A 343 24.06 -9.04 2.32
C ASN A 343 25.46 -9.69 2.28
N ASP A 344 26.48 -8.87 2.19
CA ASP A 344 27.92 -9.26 2.23
C ASP A 344 28.61 -8.76 3.49
N SER A 345 27.85 -8.36 4.51
CA SER A 345 28.39 -7.92 5.79
C SER A 345 29.09 -9.08 6.55
N PRO A 346 29.93 -8.79 7.55
CA PRO A 346 30.51 -9.82 8.42
C PRO A 346 29.47 -10.67 9.19
N PHE A 347 28.21 -10.25 9.19
CA PHE A 347 27.09 -10.98 9.82
C PHE A 347 26.16 -11.66 8.82
N ALA A 348 26.49 -11.65 7.54
CA ALA A 348 25.69 -12.29 6.50
C ALA A 348 25.44 -13.78 6.80
N GLY A 349 24.21 -14.25 6.54
CA GLY A 349 23.79 -15.64 6.73
C GLY A 349 23.56 -16.04 8.19
N ARG A 350 23.54 -15.11 9.14
CA ARG A 350 23.26 -15.42 10.56
C ARG A 350 21.80 -15.43 10.92
N ASP A 351 21.00 -14.62 10.24
CA ASP A 351 19.63 -14.34 10.60
C ASP A 351 18.62 -14.90 9.57
N GLY A 352 18.96 -14.84 8.28
CA GLY A 352 18.10 -15.24 7.17
C GLY A 352 18.48 -16.60 6.55
N THR A 353 17.55 -17.11 5.74
CA THR A 353 17.71 -18.36 4.97
C THR A 353 18.01 -18.10 3.49
N PHE A 354 17.54 -16.96 2.95
CA PHE A 354 17.73 -16.59 1.56
C PHE A 354 18.80 -15.50 1.45
N VAL A 355 19.99 -15.91 1.02
CA VAL A 355 21.21 -15.07 1.05
C VAL A 355 21.97 -15.04 -0.27
N THR A 356 21.41 -15.65 -1.34
CA THR A 356 22.08 -15.72 -2.63
C THR A 356 21.46 -14.78 -3.66
N ASN A 357 22.27 -14.37 -4.65
CA ASN A 357 21.82 -13.45 -5.70
C ASN A 357 20.71 -14.06 -6.58
N SER A 358 20.76 -15.38 -6.83
CA SER A 358 19.71 -16.08 -7.59
C SER A 358 18.37 -16.08 -6.86
N GLN A 359 18.37 -16.30 -5.53
CA GLN A 359 17.16 -16.24 -4.71
C GLN A 359 16.58 -14.84 -4.67
N LEU A 360 17.43 -13.80 -4.51
CA LEU A 360 17.02 -12.40 -4.57
C LEU A 360 16.38 -12.07 -5.92
N ARG A 361 17.01 -12.49 -7.02
CA ARG A 361 16.49 -12.29 -8.38
C ARG A 361 15.13 -12.94 -8.56
N GLU A 362 14.98 -14.22 -8.23
CA GLU A 362 13.72 -14.96 -8.34
C GLU A 362 12.59 -14.27 -7.55
N ARG A 363 12.90 -13.80 -6.33
CA ARG A 363 11.93 -13.09 -5.52
C ARG A 363 11.50 -11.77 -6.13
N LEU A 364 12.44 -11.01 -6.68
CA LEU A 364 12.15 -9.74 -7.34
C LEU A 364 11.40 -9.94 -8.67
N GLU A 365 11.69 -11.00 -9.43
CA GLU A 365 10.92 -11.38 -10.62
C GLU A 365 9.46 -11.73 -10.25
N LYS A 366 9.24 -12.46 -9.16
CA LYS A 366 7.88 -12.74 -8.65
C LYS A 366 7.14 -11.47 -8.21
N GLU A 367 7.85 -10.51 -7.63
CA GLU A 367 7.22 -9.23 -7.25
C GLU A 367 6.68 -8.49 -8.46
N LEU A 368 7.39 -8.49 -9.59
CA LEU A 368 6.94 -7.84 -10.83
C LEU A 368 5.66 -8.47 -11.42
N GLU A 369 5.34 -9.73 -11.08
CA GLU A 369 4.10 -10.37 -11.51
C GLU A 369 2.85 -9.71 -10.91
N ILE A 370 2.98 -9.07 -9.75
CA ILE A 370 1.87 -8.50 -8.98
C ILE A 370 1.97 -6.97 -8.92
N ASN A 371 3.17 -6.46 -8.73
CA ASN A 371 3.43 -5.06 -8.40
C ASN A 371 3.81 -4.23 -9.63
N VAL A 372 2.79 -3.71 -10.29
CA VAL A 372 2.94 -2.96 -11.56
C VAL A 372 3.59 -1.57 -11.37
N GLY A 373 3.55 -1.03 -10.14
CA GLY A 373 4.21 0.24 -9.79
C GLY A 373 5.73 0.13 -9.61
N LEU A 374 6.29 -1.08 -9.72
CA LEU A 374 7.70 -1.36 -9.53
C LEU A 374 8.37 -1.59 -10.89
N LYS A 375 9.59 -1.05 -11.07
CA LYS A 375 10.46 -1.37 -12.22
C LYS A 375 11.79 -1.86 -11.69
N ILE A 376 12.29 -2.96 -12.24
CA ILE A 376 13.55 -3.56 -11.82
C ILE A 376 14.44 -3.77 -13.02
N ASP A 377 15.67 -3.27 -12.93
CA ASP A 377 16.71 -3.53 -13.92
C ASP A 377 17.62 -4.66 -13.41
N PHE A 378 17.64 -5.76 -14.16
CA PHE A 378 18.44 -6.95 -13.91
C PHE A 378 19.72 -7.03 -14.75
N SER A 379 20.13 -5.95 -15.39
CA SER A 379 21.28 -5.93 -16.30
C SER A 379 22.62 -6.11 -15.58
N ALA A 380 22.72 -5.65 -14.34
CA ALA A 380 23.91 -5.83 -13.51
C ALA A 380 23.96 -7.23 -12.87
N SER A 381 25.17 -7.76 -12.67
CA SER A 381 25.36 -9.09 -12.08
C SER A 381 25.45 -9.10 -10.56
N ASP A 382 25.76 -7.98 -9.95
CA ASP A 382 26.07 -7.82 -8.52
C ASP A 382 24.99 -7.06 -7.75
N HIS A 383 24.09 -6.35 -8.43
CA HIS A 383 22.99 -5.62 -7.85
C HIS A 383 21.81 -5.54 -8.81
N TYR A 384 20.63 -5.23 -8.25
CA TYR A 384 19.40 -4.98 -9.02
C TYR A 384 18.89 -3.59 -8.72
N LYS A 385 18.71 -2.76 -9.75
CA LYS A 385 18.18 -1.41 -9.57
C LYS A 385 16.66 -1.46 -9.51
N VAL A 386 16.14 -1.24 -8.32
CA VAL A 386 14.71 -1.25 -8.03
C VAL A 386 14.19 0.18 -8.02
N SER A 387 13.17 0.46 -8.82
CA SER A 387 12.53 1.77 -8.94
C SER A 387 11.08 1.68 -8.49
N GLY A 388 10.68 2.56 -7.58
CA GLY A 388 9.34 2.60 -7.00
C GLY A 388 8.81 4.04 -6.90
N ARG A 389 7.56 4.17 -6.47
CA ARG A 389 6.89 5.46 -6.39
C ARG A 389 7.29 6.31 -5.21
N GLY A 390 7.64 5.69 -4.10
CA GLY A 390 7.97 6.38 -2.86
C GLY A 390 8.68 5.48 -1.86
N GLU A 391 9.15 6.08 -0.77
CA GLU A 391 9.88 5.36 0.29
C GLU A 391 9.03 4.25 0.93
N MET A 392 7.73 4.48 1.13
CA MET A 392 6.82 3.49 1.73
C MET A 392 6.63 2.26 0.84
N HIS A 393 6.51 2.48 -0.48
CA HIS A 393 6.36 1.39 -1.45
C HIS A 393 7.56 0.42 -1.38
N ILE A 394 8.78 0.98 -1.34
CA ILE A 394 10.01 0.19 -1.20
C ILE A 394 10.13 -0.44 0.20
N ALA A 395 9.75 0.28 1.26
CA ALA A 395 9.81 -0.21 2.62
C ALA A 395 8.92 -1.45 2.82
N ILE A 396 7.75 -1.48 2.20
CA ILE A 396 6.83 -2.62 2.25
C ILE A 396 7.41 -3.84 1.54
N LEU A 397 8.01 -3.65 0.35
CA LEU A 397 8.71 -4.74 -0.33
C LEU A 397 9.81 -5.34 0.55
N LEU A 398 10.64 -4.50 1.15
CA LEU A 398 11.71 -4.93 2.05
C LEU A 398 11.20 -5.63 3.30
N GLU A 399 10.11 -5.13 3.89
CA GLU A 399 9.47 -5.73 5.06
C GLU A 399 8.91 -7.12 4.75
N ASN A 400 8.26 -7.30 3.59
CA ASN A 400 7.80 -8.60 3.13
C ASN A 400 8.97 -9.58 2.94
N MET A 401 10.04 -9.13 2.28
CA MET A 401 11.24 -9.95 2.07
C MET A 401 11.90 -10.35 3.39
N LEU A 402 11.98 -9.43 4.36
CA LEU A 402 12.50 -9.69 5.71
C LEU A 402 11.68 -10.79 6.40
N ARG A 403 10.34 -10.72 6.36
CA ARG A 403 9.42 -11.73 6.94
C ARG A 403 9.51 -13.08 6.24
N GLU A 404 9.77 -13.08 4.95
CA GLU A 404 10.02 -14.29 4.17
C GLU A 404 11.37 -14.94 4.48
N GLY A 405 12.29 -14.25 5.19
CA GLY A 405 13.58 -14.76 5.60
C GLY A 405 14.76 -14.37 4.70
N TYR A 406 14.61 -13.32 3.88
CA TYR A 406 15.70 -12.79 3.06
C TYR A 406 16.65 -11.91 3.89
N GLU A 407 17.94 -11.97 3.56
CA GLU A 407 18.92 -10.97 3.96
C GLU A 407 19.36 -10.15 2.75
N VAL A 408 19.07 -8.87 2.79
CA VAL A 408 19.39 -7.94 1.70
C VAL A 408 20.09 -6.70 2.24
N GLN A 409 20.81 -6.01 1.38
CA GLN A 409 21.27 -4.66 1.65
C GLN A 409 20.85 -3.74 0.52
N ILE A 410 20.60 -2.49 0.86
CA ILE A 410 20.18 -1.48 -0.10
C ILE A 410 21.09 -0.26 -0.07
N SER A 411 21.20 0.40 -1.22
CA SER A 411 21.85 1.70 -1.35
C SER A 411 20.90 2.84 -0.93
N GLN A 412 21.44 4.05 -0.76
CA GLN A 412 20.65 5.24 -0.50
C GLN A 412 19.63 5.47 -1.64
N PRO A 413 18.35 5.71 -1.32
CA PRO A 413 17.35 6.09 -2.31
C PRO A 413 17.74 7.37 -3.06
N GLN A 414 17.63 7.32 -4.37
CA GLN A 414 17.88 8.45 -5.26
C GLN A 414 16.63 8.76 -6.07
N VAL A 415 16.35 10.04 -6.32
CA VAL A 415 15.26 10.42 -7.21
C VAL A 415 15.63 10.14 -8.66
N ILE A 416 14.65 9.73 -9.45
CA ILE A 416 14.81 9.52 -10.89
C ILE A 416 14.79 10.87 -11.58
N ILE A 417 15.88 11.19 -12.27
CA ILE A 417 15.99 12.40 -13.09
C ILE A 417 15.78 12.00 -14.54
N LYS A 418 14.85 12.67 -15.20
CA LYS A 418 14.62 12.54 -16.64
C LYS A 418 15.35 13.64 -17.39
N GLU A 419 15.80 13.35 -18.59
CA GLU A 419 16.36 14.34 -19.50
C GLU A 419 15.52 14.38 -20.76
N GLU A 420 14.88 15.52 -21.01
CA GLU A 420 14.04 15.77 -22.17
C GLU A 420 14.54 17.02 -22.88
N ASN A 421 14.84 16.93 -24.18
CA ASN A 421 15.36 18.03 -24.98
C ASN A 421 16.61 18.74 -24.40
N GLY A 422 17.44 18.03 -23.63
CA GLY A 422 18.63 18.57 -22.99
C GLY A 422 18.37 19.30 -21.66
N GLU A 423 17.13 19.33 -21.20
CA GLU A 423 16.75 19.83 -19.87
C GLU A 423 16.48 18.66 -18.90
N LYS A 424 16.88 18.86 -17.66
CA LYS A 424 16.66 17.88 -16.59
C LYS A 424 15.35 18.15 -15.88
N TYR A 425 14.58 17.09 -15.66
CA TYR A 425 13.33 17.09 -14.91
C TYR A 425 13.45 16.16 -13.70
N GLU A 426 12.86 16.57 -12.59
CA GLU A 426 12.81 15.79 -11.37
C GLU A 426 11.37 15.70 -10.84
N PRO A 427 11.03 14.65 -10.07
CA PRO A 427 9.68 14.51 -9.50
C PRO A 427 9.45 15.56 -8.41
N PHE A 428 8.24 16.11 -8.40
CA PHE A 428 7.77 17.08 -7.40
C PHE A 428 6.59 16.52 -6.63
N GLU A 429 6.48 16.95 -5.39
CA GLU A 429 5.38 16.58 -4.51
C GLU A 429 4.66 17.81 -3.98
N GLU A 430 3.35 17.71 -3.86
CA GLU A 430 2.52 18.62 -3.09
C GLU A 430 2.45 18.09 -1.65
N VAL A 431 2.85 18.90 -0.71
CA VAL A 431 2.90 18.54 0.71
C VAL A 431 1.88 19.35 1.48
N THR A 432 0.92 18.66 2.08
CA THR A 432 -0.04 19.25 3.02
C THR A 432 0.43 18.98 4.45
N ILE A 433 0.54 20.04 5.23
CA ILE A 433 1.06 20.01 6.60
C ILE A 433 0.04 20.66 7.52
N ASN A 434 -0.33 19.94 8.58
CA ASN A 434 -1.12 20.50 9.68
C ASN A 434 -0.26 20.49 10.94
N VAL A 435 0.00 21.67 11.52
CA VAL A 435 0.85 21.82 12.71
C VAL A 435 0.30 22.90 13.65
N PRO A 436 0.56 22.79 14.97
CA PRO A 436 0.31 23.89 15.89
C PRO A 436 1.04 25.16 15.43
N GLU A 437 0.39 26.33 15.55
CA GLU A 437 0.89 27.61 15.05
C GLU A 437 2.33 27.91 15.51
N LYS A 438 2.65 27.60 16.78
CA LYS A 438 4.00 27.79 17.38
C LYS A 438 5.13 27.04 16.66
N MET A 439 4.82 25.97 15.90
CA MET A 439 5.79 25.12 15.20
C MET A 439 5.89 25.43 13.71
N SER A 440 4.95 26.18 13.16
CA SER A 440 4.84 26.46 11.72
C SER A 440 6.10 27.13 11.15
N GLY A 441 6.70 28.08 11.87
CA GLY A 441 7.89 28.79 11.42
C GLY A 441 9.09 27.89 11.17
N SER A 442 9.37 26.92 12.06
CA SER A 442 10.46 25.95 11.89
C SER A 442 10.25 25.06 10.68
N VAL A 443 9.03 24.59 10.47
CA VAL A 443 8.65 23.74 9.33
C VAL A 443 8.80 24.50 8.01
N ILE A 444 8.29 25.73 7.94
CA ILE A 444 8.39 26.59 6.75
C ILE A 444 9.87 26.86 6.41
N GLU A 445 10.69 27.20 7.40
CA GLU A 445 12.12 27.47 7.19
C GLU A 445 12.85 26.24 6.63
N LYS A 446 12.61 25.06 7.20
CA LYS A 446 13.28 23.83 6.77
C LYS A 446 12.88 23.39 5.37
N LEU A 447 11.59 23.42 5.04
CA LEU A 447 11.11 23.08 3.71
C LEU A 447 11.59 24.07 2.65
N SER A 448 11.60 25.35 2.95
CA SER A 448 12.12 26.38 2.03
C SER A 448 13.62 26.20 1.77
N LYS A 449 14.43 25.83 2.77
CA LYS A 449 15.86 25.48 2.59
C LYS A 449 16.03 24.24 1.68
N ARG A 450 15.06 23.34 1.65
CA ARG A 450 15.00 22.16 0.81
C ARG A 450 14.37 22.40 -0.58
N ARG A 451 14.30 23.68 -0.99
CA ARG A 451 13.71 24.14 -2.26
C ARG A 451 12.19 23.97 -2.36
N GLY A 452 11.51 23.82 -1.22
CA GLY A 452 10.05 23.89 -1.19
C GLY A 452 9.53 25.30 -1.41
N HIS A 453 8.46 25.40 -2.19
CA HIS A 453 7.71 26.64 -2.42
C HIS A 453 6.36 26.55 -1.72
N MET A 454 6.08 27.49 -0.81
CA MET A 454 4.81 27.56 -0.11
C MET A 454 3.73 28.09 -1.04
N ILE A 455 2.68 27.29 -1.26
CA ILE A 455 1.53 27.66 -2.10
C ILE A 455 0.48 28.39 -1.28
N GLU A 456 0.16 27.85 -0.09
CA GLU A 456 -0.93 28.33 0.73
C GLU A 456 -0.64 28.15 2.22
N MET A 457 -1.19 29.03 3.04
CA MET A 457 -1.20 28.92 4.49
C MET A 457 -2.56 29.40 5.02
N LYS A 458 -3.28 28.52 5.70
CA LYS A 458 -4.60 28.83 6.28
C LYS A 458 -4.61 28.50 7.77
N PRO A 459 -5.13 29.37 8.65
CA PRO A 459 -5.40 29.02 10.03
C PRO A 459 -6.55 28.01 10.09
N GLU A 460 -6.40 26.99 10.92
CA GLU A 460 -7.43 26.01 11.26
C GLU A 460 -7.67 26.04 12.78
N ARG A 461 -8.79 25.43 13.27
CA ARG A 461 -9.15 25.47 14.70
C ARG A 461 -8.05 24.91 15.63
N ALA A 462 -7.30 23.90 15.16
CA ALA A 462 -6.27 23.21 15.94
C ALA A 462 -4.83 23.63 15.57
N GLY A 463 -4.64 24.66 14.71
CA GLY A 463 -3.31 25.07 14.27
C GLY A 463 -3.31 25.76 12.92
N VAL A 464 -2.34 25.43 12.08
CA VAL A 464 -2.18 26.01 10.75
C VAL A 464 -2.01 24.90 9.73
N LYS A 465 -2.78 25.00 8.64
CA LYS A 465 -2.59 24.18 7.46
C LYS A 465 -1.68 24.90 6.47
N ILE A 466 -0.66 24.23 5.99
CA ILE A 466 0.32 24.76 5.06
C ILE A 466 0.42 23.81 3.86
N ILE A 467 0.41 24.36 2.66
CA ILE A 467 0.60 23.58 1.42
C ILE A 467 1.91 24.04 0.77
N PHE A 468 2.78 23.07 0.50
CA PHE A 468 4.04 23.26 -0.20
C PHE A 468 4.09 22.46 -1.49
N GLU A 469 4.78 23.00 -2.47
CA GLU A 469 5.31 22.27 -3.62
C GLU A 469 6.82 22.11 -3.44
N ILE A 470 7.33 20.88 -3.50
CA ILE A 470 8.73 20.59 -3.21
C ILE A 470 9.25 19.45 -4.10
N PRO A 471 10.51 19.50 -4.59
CA PRO A 471 11.09 18.33 -5.25
C PRO A 471 11.20 17.15 -4.29
N THR A 472 10.87 15.93 -4.77
CA THR A 472 10.87 14.70 -3.96
C THR A 472 12.18 14.51 -3.19
N ARG A 473 13.35 14.82 -3.80
CA ARG A 473 14.65 14.75 -3.11
C ARG A 473 14.77 15.71 -1.93
N GLY A 474 13.94 16.76 -1.86
CA GLY A 474 13.84 17.66 -0.72
C GLY A 474 13.10 17.05 0.47
N LEU A 475 12.22 16.09 0.23
CA LEU A 475 11.46 15.38 1.27
C LEU A 475 12.19 14.14 1.79
N LEU A 476 13.10 13.56 1.01
CA LEU A 476 13.86 12.38 1.45
C LEU A 476 14.53 12.65 2.81
N GLY A 477 14.19 11.82 3.80
CA GLY A 477 14.67 11.94 5.18
C GLY A 477 14.02 13.05 6.02
N TYR A 478 13.18 13.93 5.45
CA TYR A 478 12.54 15.03 6.20
C TYR A 478 11.46 14.55 7.17
N ARG A 479 10.74 13.46 6.86
CA ARG A 479 9.66 12.94 7.71
C ARG A 479 10.14 12.69 9.16
N ASN A 480 11.33 12.16 9.34
CA ASN A 480 11.92 11.92 10.67
C ASN A 480 12.24 13.25 11.41
N GLU A 481 12.75 14.24 10.69
CA GLU A 481 12.99 15.57 11.26
C GLU A 481 11.68 16.27 11.63
N PHE A 482 10.65 16.13 10.79
CA PHE A 482 9.33 16.71 11.01
C PHE A 482 8.67 16.22 12.29
N ILE A 483 8.74 14.90 12.58
CA ILE A 483 8.22 14.33 13.83
C ILE A 483 8.90 14.96 15.05
N VAL A 484 10.21 15.18 14.98
CA VAL A 484 10.97 15.82 16.06
C VAL A 484 10.60 17.30 16.19
N ASP A 485 10.52 18.03 15.06
CA ASP A 485 10.21 19.46 15.04
C ASP A 485 8.81 19.77 15.55
N THR A 486 7.88 18.84 15.35
CA THR A 486 6.48 18.98 15.75
C THR A 486 6.15 18.23 17.03
N CYS A 487 7.16 17.67 17.74
CA CYS A 487 6.97 16.84 18.93
C CYS A 487 5.94 15.70 18.74
N GLY A 488 5.75 15.25 17.50
CA GLY A 488 4.75 14.25 17.13
C GLY A 488 3.32 14.81 16.94
N GLU A 489 3.07 16.10 17.16
CA GLU A 489 1.75 16.71 17.00
C GLU A 489 1.43 17.08 15.53
N GLY A 490 2.44 17.13 14.65
CA GLY A 490 2.26 17.51 13.25
C GLY A 490 1.84 16.34 12.37
N ILE A 491 1.00 16.65 11.36
CA ILE A 491 0.61 15.72 10.30
C ILE A 491 1.23 16.21 9.00
N LEU A 492 1.96 15.34 8.31
CA LEU A 492 2.56 15.60 7.01
C LEU A 492 2.06 14.57 6.00
N TYR A 493 1.42 15.05 4.97
CA TYR A 493 0.97 14.26 3.84
C TYR A 493 1.61 14.79 2.57
N ALA A 494 2.14 13.91 1.72
CA ALA A 494 2.77 14.28 0.46
C ALA A 494 2.24 13.42 -0.67
N ARG A 495 2.07 13.99 -1.86
CA ARG A 495 1.69 13.29 -3.09
C ARG A 495 2.52 13.78 -4.27
N VAL A 496 2.90 12.89 -5.15
CA VAL A 496 3.58 13.24 -6.39
C VAL A 496 2.61 13.99 -7.32
N ILE A 497 3.07 15.11 -7.87
CA ILE A 497 2.31 15.95 -8.83
C ILE A 497 2.91 15.93 -10.24
N GLY A 498 3.94 15.13 -10.46
CA GLY A 498 4.59 14.96 -11.76
C GLY A 498 6.04 15.41 -11.78
N PHE A 499 6.63 15.44 -12.97
CA PHE A 499 8.00 15.87 -13.20
C PHE A 499 8.02 17.35 -13.58
N LYS A 500 8.92 18.12 -12.96
CA LYS A 500 9.13 19.55 -13.23
C LYS A 500 10.63 19.82 -13.44
N PRO A 501 10.99 20.99 -14.02
CA PRO A 501 12.39 21.34 -14.23
C PRO A 501 13.23 21.24 -12.95
N PHE A 502 14.45 20.73 -13.09
CA PHE A 502 15.39 20.55 -11.99
C PHE A 502 15.78 21.88 -11.31
N VAL A 503 15.55 22.00 -10.01
CA VAL A 503 15.75 23.27 -9.26
C VAL A 503 17.15 23.48 -8.70
N GLY A 504 18.16 22.75 -9.20
CA GLY A 504 19.54 22.87 -8.74
C GLY A 504 19.85 22.07 -7.46
N GLU A 505 20.98 22.28 -6.85
CA GLU A 505 21.43 21.49 -5.69
C GLU A 505 20.61 21.82 -4.44
N ILE A 506 20.29 20.78 -3.67
CA ILE A 506 19.73 20.87 -2.33
C ILE A 506 20.85 20.53 -1.33
N LYS A 507 21.21 21.48 -0.48
CA LYS A 507 22.14 21.22 0.60
C LYS A 507 21.47 20.31 1.64
N LYS A 508 21.77 19.02 1.60
CA LYS A 508 21.41 18.11 2.69
C LYS A 508 22.27 18.45 3.91
N ARG A 509 21.65 18.48 5.10
CA ARG A 509 22.43 18.56 6.35
C ARG A 509 23.22 17.27 6.46
N GLN A 510 24.52 17.31 6.21
CA GLN A 510 25.41 16.16 6.43
C GLN A 510 25.55 15.98 7.94
N VAL A 511 24.88 14.99 8.48
CA VAL A 511 25.13 14.46 9.82
C VAL A 511 26.15 13.35 9.62
N GLY A 512 27.30 13.44 10.25
CA GLY A 512 28.32 12.40 10.15
C GLY A 512 27.87 11.12 10.86
N SER A 513 28.47 10.01 10.51
CA SER A 513 28.20 8.69 11.10
C SER A 513 29.23 8.30 12.15
N MET A 514 28.79 7.72 13.27
CA MET A 514 29.68 7.04 14.22
C MET A 514 29.95 5.62 13.72
N VAL A 515 31.17 5.41 13.21
CA VAL A 515 31.57 4.15 12.57
C VAL A 515 32.42 3.32 13.53
N SER A 516 32.01 2.08 13.78
CA SER A 516 32.79 1.16 14.61
C SER A 516 34.13 0.81 13.95
N MET A 517 35.23 0.91 14.71
CA MET A 517 36.58 0.47 14.29
C MET A 517 36.90 -0.95 14.77
N ALA A 518 36.00 -1.63 15.43
CA ALA A 518 36.27 -2.92 16.05
C ALA A 518 35.05 -3.84 16.01
N SER A 519 35.32 -5.13 16.00
CA SER A 519 34.28 -6.19 16.05
C SER A 519 34.22 -6.78 17.47
N GLY A 520 33.00 -6.99 17.98
CA GLY A 520 32.73 -7.55 19.30
C GLY A 520 31.43 -7.06 19.91
N LYS A 521 31.27 -7.19 21.23
CA LYS A 521 30.06 -6.74 21.94
C LYS A 521 30.25 -5.32 22.48
N ALA A 522 29.33 -4.43 22.18
CA ALA A 522 29.33 -3.05 22.66
C ALA A 522 29.22 -3.00 24.20
N LEU A 523 30.07 -2.23 24.84
CA LEU A 523 30.11 -2.10 26.30
C LEU A 523 29.45 -0.81 26.76
N GLY A 524 28.64 -0.91 27.82
CA GLY A 524 27.91 0.22 28.40
C GLY A 524 28.83 1.42 28.72
N PHE A 525 30.05 1.18 29.21
CA PHE A 525 31.03 2.24 29.48
C PHE A 525 31.45 3.01 28.22
N SER A 526 31.64 2.30 27.11
CA SER A 526 31.97 2.97 25.85
C SER A 526 30.80 3.76 25.31
N LEU A 527 29.61 3.18 25.31
CA LEU A 527 28.39 3.84 24.84
C LEU A 527 28.06 5.09 25.67
N TYR A 528 28.28 5.07 27.00
CA TYR A 528 28.13 6.23 27.86
C TYR A 528 29.01 7.43 27.42
N ASN A 529 30.24 7.16 27.02
CA ASN A 529 31.10 8.20 26.50
C ASN A 529 30.74 8.66 25.09
N LEU A 530 30.14 7.77 24.29
CA LEU A 530 29.75 8.06 22.90
C LEU A 530 28.44 8.82 22.81
N GLN A 531 27.46 8.61 23.72
CA GLN A 531 26.18 9.32 23.72
C GLN A 531 26.31 10.84 23.80
N ASN A 532 27.41 11.37 24.37
CA ASN A 532 27.67 12.80 24.41
C ASN A 532 28.17 13.37 23.06
N ARG A 533 28.49 12.50 22.10
CA ARG A 533 28.97 12.88 20.77
C ARG A 533 27.93 12.80 19.69
N GLY A 534 26.72 12.28 20.02
CA GLY A 534 25.60 12.17 19.11
C GLY A 534 24.59 11.12 19.55
N THR A 535 23.73 10.70 18.63
CA THR A 535 22.63 9.76 18.88
C THR A 535 23.06 8.33 18.54
N LEU A 536 22.87 7.39 19.47
CA LEU A 536 23.22 5.99 19.28
C LEU A 536 22.03 5.18 18.71
N TYR A 537 22.34 4.16 17.91
CA TYR A 537 21.38 3.19 17.35
C TYR A 537 21.43 1.82 18.02
N ILE A 538 22.44 1.57 18.85
CA ILE A 538 22.70 0.28 19.48
C ILE A 538 22.59 0.35 21.00
N LYS A 539 22.21 -0.79 21.60
CA LYS A 539 22.18 -1.01 23.06
C LYS A 539 23.50 -1.59 23.56
N ALA A 540 23.73 -1.57 24.86
CA ALA A 540 24.80 -2.35 25.47
C ALA A 540 24.62 -3.85 25.15
N ALA A 541 25.72 -4.57 25.01
CA ALA A 541 25.81 -5.97 24.60
C ALA A 541 25.39 -6.27 23.14
N THR A 542 25.04 -5.27 22.32
CA THR A 542 24.84 -5.46 20.87
C THR A 542 26.15 -5.88 20.22
N GLU A 543 26.11 -6.91 19.37
CA GLU A 543 27.26 -7.29 18.55
C GLU A 543 27.48 -6.27 17.44
N VAL A 544 28.73 -5.86 17.24
CA VAL A 544 29.14 -4.90 16.22
C VAL A 544 30.30 -5.44 15.43
N TYR A 545 30.51 -4.94 14.23
CA TYR A 545 31.67 -5.23 13.39
C TYR A 545 32.34 -3.94 12.90
N GLU A 546 33.57 -4.03 12.43
CA GLU A 546 34.28 -2.89 11.84
C GLU A 546 33.56 -2.38 10.61
N GLY A 547 33.32 -1.05 10.52
CA GLY A 547 32.54 -0.42 9.45
C GLY A 547 31.03 -0.32 9.71
N MET A 548 30.50 -0.95 10.76
CA MET A 548 29.12 -0.78 11.19
C MET A 548 28.88 0.64 11.72
N VAL A 549 27.79 1.28 11.28
CA VAL A 549 27.37 2.59 11.79
C VAL A 549 26.52 2.37 13.04
N ILE A 550 26.99 2.88 14.16
CA ILE A 550 26.38 2.68 15.48
C ILE A 550 25.63 3.89 16.00
N GLY A 551 25.63 4.97 15.25
CA GLY A 551 24.95 6.22 15.61
C GLY A 551 25.27 7.37 14.67
N ASN A 552 24.60 8.50 14.85
CA ASN A 552 24.90 9.75 14.17
C ASN A 552 25.82 10.62 15.04
N ALA A 553 26.84 11.22 14.42
CA ALA A 553 27.70 12.19 15.09
C ALA A 553 27.02 13.58 15.13
N ALA A 554 27.16 14.28 16.23
CA ALA A 554 26.63 15.66 16.37
C ALA A 554 27.33 16.67 15.43
N LYS A 555 28.55 16.33 14.95
CA LYS A 555 29.30 17.11 13.95
C LYS A 555 29.08 16.50 12.56
N GLY A 556 29.11 17.32 11.51
CA GLY A 556 28.83 16.92 10.14
C GLY A 556 29.88 16.01 9.47
N SER A 557 30.87 15.47 10.20
CA SER A 557 31.88 14.55 9.70
C SER A 557 31.80 13.20 10.41
N ASP A 558 32.13 12.13 9.71
CA ASP A 558 32.19 10.79 10.27
C ASP A 558 33.19 10.71 11.44
N LEU A 559 32.83 9.92 12.41
CA LEU A 559 33.59 9.70 13.62
C LEU A 559 33.88 8.21 13.79
N THR A 560 35.12 7.80 13.60
CA THR A 560 35.59 6.44 13.91
C THR A 560 35.67 6.25 15.42
N VAL A 561 34.94 5.24 15.94
CA VAL A 561 34.78 5.03 17.39
C VAL A 561 35.01 3.58 17.78
N ASN A 562 35.39 3.36 19.04
CA ASN A 562 35.55 2.02 19.61
C ASN A 562 34.42 1.72 20.62
N PRO A 563 33.35 1.01 20.21
CA PRO A 563 32.22 0.70 21.10
C PRO A 563 32.51 -0.44 22.10
N ILE A 564 33.60 -1.17 21.93
CA ILE A 564 33.96 -2.32 22.77
C ILE A 564 35.01 -1.99 23.83
N LYS A 565 35.43 -0.71 23.96
CA LYS A 565 36.45 -0.29 24.90
C LYS A 565 35.92 -0.36 26.35
N GLY A 566 36.53 -1.23 27.17
CA GLY A 566 36.23 -1.33 28.59
C GLY A 566 36.81 -0.19 29.42
N LYS A 567 36.31 -0.05 30.67
CA LYS A 567 36.92 0.82 31.68
C LYS A 567 38.31 0.25 32.02
N GLN A 568 39.38 1.04 31.85
CA GLN A 568 40.69 0.65 32.37
C GLN A 568 40.65 0.70 33.89
N LEU A 569 40.93 -0.41 34.53
CA LEU A 569 41.10 -0.47 35.98
C LEU A 569 42.36 0.28 36.35
N SER A 570 42.24 1.43 36.99
CA SER A 570 43.36 2.08 37.66
C SER A 570 43.50 1.51 39.06
N ASN A 571 44.75 1.30 39.54
CA ASN A 571 45.03 0.80 40.89
C ASN A 571 44.65 1.78 42.02
N MET A 572 44.12 2.95 41.73
CA MET A 572 43.55 3.89 42.69
C MET A 572 42.04 3.60 42.89
N ARG A 573 41.71 2.86 43.94
CA ARG A 573 40.36 2.84 44.52
C ARG A 573 40.09 4.19 45.18
N SER A 574 39.47 5.12 44.47
CA SER A 574 38.75 6.20 45.14
C SER A 574 37.46 5.58 45.69
N SER A 575 37.29 5.61 47.00
CA SER A 575 36.12 5.14 47.74
C SER A 575 34.94 6.10 47.61
N GLY A 576 34.64 6.55 46.41
CA GLY A 576 33.55 7.47 46.11
C GLY A 576 32.79 7.01 44.87
N SER A 577 31.59 6.55 45.13
CA SER A 577 30.46 6.36 44.19
C SER A 577 30.82 5.70 42.84
N ASP A 578 30.53 4.41 42.73
CA ASP A 578 30.15 3.84 41.44
C ASP A 578 28.78 4.48 41.02
N GLU A 579 28.85 5.67 40.39
CA GLU A 579 27.65 6.23 39.76
C GLU A 579 27.16 5.25 38.72
N ALA A 580 25.88 4.88 38.84
CA ALA A 580 25.26 4.00 37.88
C ALA A 580 25.30 4.64 36.49
N ILE A 581 25.89 3.92 35.52
CA ILE A 581 25.94 4.36 34.12
C ILE A 581 24.52 4.46 33.59
N ARG A 582 24.04 5.69 33.33
CA ARG A 582 22.76 5.94 32.69
C ARG A 582 22.98 6.12 31.19
N LEU A 583 22.46 5.20 30.40
CA LEU A 583 22.43 5.30 28.95
C LEU A 583 21.09 5.89 28.50
N THR A 584 21.16 6.86 27.61
CA THR A 584 19.99 7.33 26.86
C THR A 584 19.47 6.17 26.00
N PRO A 585 18.17 5.90 25.95
CA PRO A 585 17.62 4.89 25.04
C PRO A 585 18.10 5.15 23.60
N PRO A 586 18.62 4.14 22.91
CA PRO A 586 19.06 4.31 21.53
C PRO A 586 17.88 4.55 20.62
N THR A 587 18.11 5.26 19.52
CA THR A 587 17.14 5.41 18.45
C THR A 587 17.08 4.10 17.67
N GLU A 588 15.95 3.45 17.67
CA GLU A 588 15.76 2.20 16.92
C GLU A 588 15.71 2.46 15.42
N LEU A 589 16.47 1.67 14.65
CA LEU A 589 16.47 1.73 13.20
C LEU A 589 15.29 0.91 12.66
N THR A 590 14.39 1.56 11.93
CA THR A 590 13.42 0.92 11.03
C THR A 590 13.92 1.05 9.60
N ILE A 591 13.29 0.35 8.66
CA ILE A 591 13.66 0.44 7.23
C ILE A 591 13.52 1.89 6.75
N GLU A 592 12.40 2.55 7.02
CA GLU A 592 12.13 3.93 6.61
C GLU A 592 13.11 4.92 7.24
N ARG A 593 13.39 4.76 8.54
CA ARG A 593 14.36 5.61 9.22
C ARG A 593 15.75 5.40 8.66
N GLY A 594 16.14 4.15 8.41
CA GLY A 594 17.42 3.81 7.80
C GLY A 594 17.58 4.46 6.43
N MET A 595 16.59 4.30 5.54
CA MET A 595 16.60 4.94 4.22
C MET A 595 16.70 6.47 4.28
N GLY A 596 16.03 7.09 5.26
CA GLY A 596 16.00 8.54 5.40
C GLY A 596 17.30 9.17 5.94
N ILE A 597 18.10 8.42 6.73
CA ILE A 597 19.30 8.96 7.38
C ILE A 597 20.62 8.50 6.77
N MET A 598 20.62 7.42 5.96
CA MET A 598 21.82 6.85 5.39
C MET A 598 22.53 7.80 4.41
N GLY A 599 23.86 7.76 4.42
CA GLY A 599 24.70 8.47 3.48
C GLY A 599 24.84 7.76 2.12
N ASP A 600 25.42 8.45 1.14
CA ASP A 600 25.68 7.92 -0.21
C ASP A 600 26.77 6.82 -0.20
N ASP A 601 27.60 6.81 0.82
CA ASP A 601 28.68 5.85 1.06
C ASP A 601 28.27 4.73 2.04
N GLU A 602 26.97 4.56 2.31
CA GLU A 602 26.42 3.60 3.24
C GLU A 602 25.48 2.60 2.57
N TYR A 603 25.32 1.45 3.20
CA TYR A 603 24.29 0.46 2.92
C TYR A 603 23.43 0.24 4.16
N LEU A 604 22.15 0.04 3.95
CA LEU A 604 21.22 -0.45 4.97
C LEU A 604 21.15 -1.97 4.85
N GLU A 605 21.65 -2.68 5.84
CA GLU A 605 21.58 -4.13 5.98
C GLU A 605 20.24 -4.49 6.64
N ILE A 606 19.46 -5.32 5.98
CA ILE A 606 18.11 -5.72 6.40
C ILE A 606 18.10 -7.24 6.51
N THR A 607 17.83 -7.73 7.71
CA THR A 607 17.77 -9.16 8.03
C THR A 607 16.52 -9.46 8.84
N PRO A 608 16.04 -10.70 8.92
CA PRO A 608 14.83 -11.06 9.68
C PRO A 608 14.82 -10.63 11.14
N LYS A 609 15.98 -10.41 11.74
CA LYS A 609 16.12 -10.05 13.16
C LYS A 609 16.68 -8.67 13.41
N ASN A 610 17.34 -8.07 12.43
CA ASN A 610 18.10 -6.84 12.64
C ASN A 610 18.12 -5.94 11.42
N ILE A 611 18.03 -4.64 11.65
CA ILE A 611 18.28 -3.59 10.67
C ILE A 611 19.50 -2.83 11.12
N ARG A 612 20.53 -2.72 10.25
CA ARG A 612 21.82 -2.10 10.57
C ARG A 612 22.26 -1.18 9.43
N LEU A 613 22.92 -0.09 9.78
CA LEU A 613 23.66 0.73 8.82
C LEU A 613 25.13 0.33 8.82
N ARG A 614 25.77 0.33 7.65
CA ARG A 614 27.18 0.11 7.50
C ARG A 614 27.79 0.97 6.41
N LYS A 615 29.09 1.22 6.49
CA LYS A 615 29.82 1.81 5.37
C LYS A 615 29.99 0.80 4.23
N LYS A 616 30.02 1.29 2.99
CA LYS A 616 30.34 0.48 1.79
C LYS A 616 31.72 -0.16 1.94
N TYR A 617 32.71 0.64 2.37
CA TYR A 617 34.03 0.19 2.68
C TYR A 617 34.18 0.04 4.20
N LEU A 618 34.40 -1.19 4.65
CA LEU A 618 34.35 -1.50 6.08
C LEU A 618 35.55 -0.95 6.85
N THR A 619 36.77 -1.07 6.29
CA THR A 619 37.97 -0.60 6.97
C THR A 619 38.21 0.89 6.74
N GLU A 620 38.84 1.56 7.74
CA GLU A 620 39.19 2.98 7.63
C GLU A 620 40.17 3.24 6.47
N ASN A 621 41.10 2.32 6.24
CA ASN A 621 42.08 2.42 5.16
C ASN A 621 41.42 2.42 3.78
N GLU A 622 40.43 1.55 3.57
CA GLU A 622 39.64 1.52 2.33
C GLU A 622 38.88 2.82 2.12
N ARG A 623 38.20 3.33 3.15
CA ARG A 623 37.46 4.61 3.07
C ARG A 623 38.40 5.78 2.72
N VAL A 624 39.57 5.88 3.35
CA VAL A 624 40.57 6.92 3.04
C VAL A 624 41.08 6.79 1.61
N ARG A 625 41.32 5.56 1.14
CA ARG A 625 41.78 5.30 -0.23
C ARG A 625 40.76 5.74 -1.27
N GLU A 626 39.47 5.41 -1.06
CA GLU A 626 38.41 5.80 -1.98
C GLU A 626 38.12 7.30 -1.92
N GLY A 627 38.20 7.94 -0.74
CA GLY A 627 38.07 9.40 -0.61
C GLY A 627 39.17 10.19 -1.32
N ARG A 628 40.32 9.59 -1.59
CA ARG A 628 41.43 10.21 -2.37
C ARG A 628 41.24 10.07 -3.89
N LYS A 629 40.30 9.20 -4.34
CA LYS A 629 40.03 9.02 -5.77
C LYS A 629 38.94 9.97 -6.28
N LYS A 630 38.09 10.50 -5.36
CA LYS A 630 37.13 11.56 -5.63
C LYS A 630 37.82 12.93 -5.54
#